data_22f44a2e02615e461b2194f03678d5e1
#
_entry.id   22f44a2e02615e461b2194f03678d5e1
#
_cell.length_a   1.000
_cell.length_b   1.000
_cell.length_c   1.000
_cell.angle_alpha   90.00
_cell.angle_beta   90.00
_cell.angle_gamma   90.00
#
_symmetry.space_group_name_H-M   'P 1'
#
loop_
_entity.id
_entity.type
_entity.pdbx_description
1 polymer ?
#
loop_
_entity_poly.entity_id
_entity_poly.type
_entity_poly.pdbx_seq_one_letter_code
_entity_poly.pdbx_strand_id
1 'polypeptide(L)'
;IPNTHLVMHGSSSVPQDLLKIINDNGGAIKETYGVPVKEIQEGIKHGVRKVNIDTDLRLASTAAIRKHFTNNPAQFDPRKYLVDTKNEMKKIVISRLEEFGTAGNADKIKPIALTIFGSMYSSGELSPKIN
;
A
#
# COMPACT_ATOMS: atom_id res chain seq x y z
N ILE A 1 -11.67 14.19 17.58
CA ILE A 1 -12.00 15.33 16.72
C ILE A 1 -13.13 14.85 15.79
N PRO A 2 -14.37 15.33 16.01
CA PRO A 2 -15.50 14.90 15.20
C PRO A 2 -15.29 15.26 13.72
N ASN A 3 -15.77 14.40 12.81
CA ASN A 3 -15.76 14.64 11.37
C ASN A 3 -14.40 14.91 10.73
N THR A 4 -13.30 14.51 11.38
CA THR A 4 -11.95 14.68 10.85
C THR A 4 -11.48 13.41 10.17
N HIS A 5 -11.04 13.52 8.90
CA HIS A 5 -10.42 12.43 8.18
C HIS A 5 -8.92 12.41 8.48
N LEU A 6 -8.42 11.27 8.93
CA LEU A 6 -7.03 11.09 9.29
C LEU A 6 -6.23 10.39 8.18
N VAL A 7 -4.98 10.79 8.05
CA VAL A 7 -3.99 10.13 7.20
C VAL A 7 -2.99 9.41 8.09
N MET A 8 -2.79 8.12 7.84
CA MET A 8 -1.83 7.31 8.56
C MET A 8 -0.53 7.23 7.78
N HIS A 9 0.55 7.77 8.36
CA HIS A 9 1.92 7.68 7.85
C HIS A 9 2.71 6.59 8.59
N GLY A 10 3.78 6.09 7.96
CA GLY A 10 4.61 5.04 8.54
C GLY A 10 3.87 3.73 8.77
N SER A 11 2.86 3.45 7.96
CA SER A 11 1.89 2.35 8.15
C SER A 11 2.16 1.10 7.32
N SER A 12 3.37 0.94 6.80
CA SER A 12 3.79 -0.33 6.20
C SER A 12 3.79 -1.44 7.25
N SER A 13 3.32 -2.63 6.89
CA SER A 13 3.19 -3.75 7.83
C SER A 13 4.47 -4.59 7.97
N VAL A 14 5.39 -4.44 7.01
CA VAL A 14 6.64 -5.19 6.95
C VAL A 14 6.39 -6.70 6.98
N PRO A 15 5.83 -7.29 5.89
CA PRO A 15 5.53 -8.71 5.83
C PRO A 15 6.77 -9.57 6.08
N GLN A 16 6.72 -10.44 7.10
CA GLN A 16 7.86 -11.21 7.57
C GLN A 16 8.30 -12.31 6.58
N ASP A 17 7.37 -12.81 5.80
CA ASP A 17 7.64 -13.74 4.70
C ASP A 17 8.53 -13.11 3.61
N LEU A 18 8.32 -11.83 3.29
CA LEU A 18 9.16 -11.09 2.34
C LEU A 18 10.57 -10.90 2.87
N LEU A 19 10.74 -10.56 4.17
CA LEU A 19 12.05 -10.48 4.81
C LEU A 19 12.78 -11.83 4.73
N LYS A 20 12.06 -12.91 5.02
CA LYS A 20 12.61 -14.26 4.91
C LYS A 20 13.06 -14.57 3.49
N ILE A 21 12.23 -14.31 2.48
CA ILE A 21 12.60 -14.52 1.06
C ILE A 21 13.85 -13.72 0.71
N ILE A 22 13.95 -12.46 1.11
CA ILE A 22 15.12 -11.61 0.84
C ILE A 22 16.37 -12.24 1.45
N ASN A 23 16.32 -12.64 2.72
CA ASN A 23 17.47 -13.18 3.43
C ASN A 23 17.88 -14.56 2.91
N ASP A 24 16.93 -15.43 2.60
CA ASP A 24 17.19 -16.74 1.99
C ASP A 24 17.84 -16.62 0.59
N ASN A 25 17.69 -15.47 -0.07
CA ASN A 25 18.23 -15.19 -1.39
C ASN A 25 19.38 -14.14 -1.37
N GLY A 26 20.25 -14.22 -0.37
CA GLY A 26 21.46 -13.42 -0.27
C GLY A 26 21.27 -12.02 0.28
N GLY A 27 20.15 -11.74 0.92
CA GLY A 27 19.94 -10.52 1.70
C GLY A 27 20.47 -10.64 3.13
N ALA A 28 20.52 -9.51 3.83
CA ALA A 28 20.92 -9.41 5.23
C ALA A 28 20.08 -8.35 5.96
N ILE A 29 18.78 -8.37 5.75
CA ILE A 29 17.87 -7.44 6.44
C ILE A 29 17.76 -7.89 7.90
N LYS A 30 18.00 -6.95 8.82
CA LYS A 30 17.82 -7.18 10.25
C LYS A 30 16.33 -7.34 10.58
N GLU A 31 16.07 -8.01 11.69
CA GLU A 31 14.73 -8.12 12.23
C GLU A 31 14.12 -6.72 12.39
N THR A 32 12.96 -6.52 11.77
CA THR A 32 12.21 -5.26 11.81
C THR A 32 10.74 -5.55 11.64
N TYR A 33 9.91 -4.72 12.23
CA TYR A 33 8.47 -4.85 12.23
C TYR A 33 7.81 -3.53 11.82
N GLY A 34 6.64 -3.63 11.25
CA GLY A 34 5.78 -2.49 10.92
C GLY A 34 4.53 -2.46 11.77
N VAL A 35 3.51 -1.77 11.29
CA VAL A 35 2.20 -1.71 11.93
C VAL A 35 1.39 -2.95 11.50
N PRO A 36 0.92 -3.79 12.43
CA PRO A 36 0.08 -4.93 12.10
C PRO A 36 -1.17 -4.49 11.31
N VAL A 37 -1.56 -5.26 10.30
CA VAL A 37 -2.74 -4.96 9.47
C VAL A 37 -4.00 -4.78 10.31
N LYS A 38 -4.17 -5.55 11.38
CA LYS A 38 -5.30 -5.44 12.32
C LYS A 38 -5.36 -4.08 13.01
N GLU A 39 -4.23 -3.49 13.36
CA GLU A 39 -4.14 -2.16 13.95
C GLU A 39 -4.56 -1.09 12.94
N ILE A 40 -4.16 -1.25 11.67
CA ILE A 40 -4.57 -0.36 10.59
C ILE A 40 -6.09 -0.46 10.38
N GLN A 41 -6.63 -1.68 10.36
CA GLN A 41 -8.07 -1.92 10.25
C GLN A 41 -8.85 -1.27 11.40
N GLU A 42 -8.31 -1.32 12.62
CA GLU A 42 -8.92 -0.65 13.76
C GLU A 42 -8.87 0.87 13.58
N GLY A 43 -7.74 1.42 13.16
CA GLY A 43 -7.63 2.85 12.83
C GLY A 43 -8.64 3.32 11.77
N ILE A 44 -8.95 2.48 10.77
CA ILE A 44 -9.96 2.78 9.75
C ILE A 44 -11.34 2.95 10.37
N LYS A 45 -11.70 2.17 11.37
CA LYS A 45 -12.98 2.33 12.10
C LYS A 45 -13.03 3.65 12.87
N HIS A 46 -11.89 4.17 13.27
CA HIS A 46 -11.75 5.39 14.08
C HIS A 46 -11.35 6.65 13.27
N GLY A 47 -11.58 6.67 11.96
CA GLY A 47 -11.46 7.89 11.16
C GLY A 47 -10.25 7.95 10.24
N VAL A 48 -9.38 6.95 10.22
CA VAL A 48 -8.35 6.84 9.18
C VAL A 48 -9.03 6.62 7.82
N ARG A 49 -8.73 7.49 6.86
CA ARG A 49 -9.29 7.45 5.51
C ARG A 49 -8.24 7.31 4.43
N LYS A 50 -6.98 7.51 4.77
CA LYS A 50 -5.84 7.29 3.89
C LYS A 50 -4.73 6.58 4.65
N VAL A 51 -4.18 5.54 4.07
CA VAL A 51 -3.05 4.77 4.61
C VAL A 51 -1.90 4.84 3.61
N ASN A 52 -0.74 5.30 4.04
CA ASN A 52 0.46 5.36 3.21
C ASN A 52 1.27 4.09 3.38
N ILE A 53 1.50 3.37 2.28
CA ILE A 53 2.29 2.14 2.26
C ILE A 53 3.37 2.27 1.19
N ASP A 54 4.62 2.10 1.58
CA ASP A 54 5.78 2.13 0.69
C ASP A 54 6.69 0.91 0.94
N THR A 55 7.12 0.69 2.18
CA THR A 55 8.08 -0.37 2.53
C THR A 55 7.61 -1.75 2.10
N ASP A 56 6.34 -2.08 2.23
CA ASP A 56 5.79 -3.38 1.82
C ASP A 56 6.01 -3.62 0.31
N LEU A 57 5.83 -2.58 -0.53
CA LEU A 57 6.07 -2.67 -1.97
C LEU A 57 7.55 -2.79 -2.30
N ARG A 58 8.41 -2.09 -1.58
CA ARG A 58 9.88 -2.20 -1.74
C ARG A 58 10.38 -3.60 -1.36
N LEU A 59 9.85 -4.16 -0.27
CA LEU A 59 10.18 -5.52 0.16
C LEU A 59 9.72 -6.55 -0.88
N ALA A 60 8.49 -6.42 -1.39
CA ALA A 60 7.98 -7.32 -2.43
C ALA A 60 8.83 -7.26 -3.71
N SER A 61 9.21 -6.06 -4.14
CA SER A 61 10.09 -5.85 -5.28
C SER A 61 11.47 -6.50 -5.05
N THR A 62 12.09 -6.23 -3.92
CA THR A 62 13.42 -6.75 -3.58
C THR A 62 13.42 -8.27 -3.43
N ALA A 63 12.39 -8.83 -2.79
CA ALA A 63 12.22 -10.28 -2.63
C ALA A 63 12.12 -10.97 -4.00
N ALA A 64 11.30 -10.42 -4.91
CA ALA A 64 11.12 -10.95 -6.26
C ALA A 64 12.43 -10.93 -7.06
N ILE A 65 13.16 -9.81 -7.05
CA ILE A 65 14.42 -9.67 -7.79
C ILE A 65 15.48 -10.63 -7.26
N ARG A 66 15.68 -10.69 -5.94
CA ARG A 66 16.67 -11.58 -5.34
C ARG A 66 16.37 -13.04 -5.65
N LYS A 67 15.13 -13.47 -5.43
CA LYS A 67 14.68 -14.83 -5.75
C LYS A 67 14.84 -15.14 -7.24
N HIS A 68 14.55 -14.18 -8.12
CA HIS A 68 14.74 -14.36 -9.56
C HIS A 68 16.20 -14.65 -9.91
N PHE A 69 17.15 -13.86 -9.40
CA PHE A 69 18.57 -14.04 -9.67
C PHE A 69 19.15 -15.30 -9.02
N THR A 70 18.68 -15.69 -7.84
CA THR A 70 19.07 -16.97 -7.24
C THR A 70 18.66 -18.16 -8.10
N ASN A 71 17.45 -18.12 -8.64
CA ASN A 71 16.93 -19.20 -9.48
C ASN A 71 17.44 -19.16 -10.92
N ASN A 72 17.86 -17.98 -11.39
CA ASN A 72 18.30 -17.75 -12.77
C ASN A 72 19.59 -16.94 -12.79
N PRO A 73 20.72 -17.50 -12.34
CA PRO A 73 21.97 -16.74 -12.14
C PRO A 73 22.55 -16.15 -13.42
N ALA A 74 22.22 -16.67 -14.59
CA ALA A 74 22.66 -16.13 -15.88
C ALA A 74 21.74 -15.04 -16.43
N GLN A 75 20.63 -14.71 -15.74
CA GLN A 75 19.67 -13.74 -16.25
C GLN A 75 20.19 -12.31 -16.09
N PHE A 76 20.13 -11.54 -17.16
CA PHE A 76 20.59 -10.15 -17.19
C PHE A 76 19.55 -9.17 -17.76
N ASP A 77 18.49 -9.69 -18.41
CA ASP A 77 17.48 -8.83 -19.06
C ASP A 77 16.47 -8.31 -18.04
N PRO A 78 16.41 -6.97 -17.79
CA PRO A 78 15.47 -6.39 -16.84
C PRO A 78 14.01 -6.67 -17.16
N ARG A 79 13.65 -6.83 -18.44
CA ARG A 79 12.27 -7.18 -18.83
C ARG A 79 11.81 -8.51 -18.25
N LYS A 80 12.73 -9.39 -17.85
CA LYS A 80 12.42 -10.69 -17.25
C LYS A 80 12.19 -10.57 -15.75
N TYR A 81 13.19 -10.06 -15.00
CA TYR A 81 13.03 -9.99 -13.53
C TYR A 81 12.05 -8.92 -13.07
N LEU A 82 11.80 -7.86 -13.86
CA LEU A 82 10.80 -6.86 -13.53
C LEU A 82 9.35 -7.36 -13.70
N VAL A 83 9.12 -8.43 -14.48
CA VAL A 83 7.81 -9.09 -14.51
C VAL A 83 7.48 -9.71 -13.15
N ASP A 84 8.43 -10.42 -12.54
CA ASP A 84 8.24 -11.01 -11.22
C ASP A 84 8.02 -9.92 -10.16
N THR A 85 8.81 -8.85 -10.23
CA THR A 85 8.64 -7.67 -9.38
C THR A 85 7.22 -7.09 -9.45
N LYS A 86 6.74 -6.83 -10.67
CA LYS A 86 5.38 -6.32 -10.90
C LYS A 86 4.32 -7.24 -10.30
N ASN A 87 4.48 -8.56 -10.48
CA ASN A 87 3.53 -9.53 -10.00
C ASN A 87 3.48 -9.59 -8.47
N GLU A 88 4.63 -9.55 -7.79
CA GLU A 88 4.68 -9.56 -6.32
C GLU A 88 4.15 -8.25 -5.73
N MET A 89 4.50 -7.10 -6.29
CA MET A 89 3.93 -5.82 -5.88
C MET A 89 2.40 -5.79 -6.07
N LYS A 90 1.89 -6.34 -7.18
CA LYS A 90 0.45 -6.46 -7.42
C LYS A 90 -0.26 -7.27 -6.34
N LYS A 91 0.33 -8.36 -5.85
CA LYS A 91 -0.23 -9.16 -4.76
C LYS A 91 -0.39 -8.33 -3.48
N ILE A 92 0.63 -7.55 -3.12
CA ILE A 92 0.56 -6.64 -1.96
C ILE A 92 -0.57 -5.63 -2.14
N VAL A 93 -0.68 -4.99 -3.30
CA VAL A 93 -1.75 -4.01 -3.57
C VAL A 93 -3.13 -4.63 -3.43
N ILE A 94 -3.34 -5.81 -4.02
CA ILE A 94 -4.63 -6.52 -3.93
C ILE A 94 -4.97 -6.83 -2.47
N SER A 95 -4.05 -7.45 -1.74
CA SER A 95 -4.22 -7.79 -0.32
C SER A 95 -4.63 -6.54 0.50
N ARG A 96 -3.94 -5.42 0.31
CA ARG A 96 -4.26 -4.18 1.05
C ARG A 96 -5.60 -3.58 0.65
N LEU A 97 -5.99 -3.63 -0.62
CA LEU A 97 -7.31 -3.17 -1.06
C LEU A 97 -8.44 -4.01 -0.43
N GLU A 98 -8.24 -5.32 -0.31
CA GLU A 98 -9.17 -6.24 0.35
C GLU A 98 -9.22 -6.00 1.86
N GLU A 99 -8.06 -6.00 2.53
CA GLU A 99 -7.93 -5.84 3.97
C GLU A 99 -8.46 -4.49 4.49
N PHE A 100 -8.35 -3.44 3.69
CA PHE A 100 -8.83 -2.10 4.07
C PHE A 100 -10.26 -1.80 3.57
N GLY A 101 -10.92 -2.78 2.96
CA GLY A 101 -12.32 -2.66 2.53
C GLY A 101 -12.54 -1.74 1.32
N THR A 102 -11.50 -1.48 0.53
CA THR A 102 -11.58 -0.62 -0.68
C THR A 102 -11.77 -1.43 -1.98
N ALA A 103 -11.54 -2.73 -1.96
CA ALA A 103 -11.76 -3.60 -3.11
C ALA A 103 -13.23 -3.54 -3.57
N GLY A 104 -13.44 -3.61 -4.88
CA GLY A 104 -14.80 -3.60 -5.48
C GLY A 104 -15.51 -2.24 -5.45
N ASN A 105 -14.78 -1.14 -5.23
CA ASN A 105 -15.36 0.21 -5.19
C ASN A 105 -14.89 1.15 -6.31
N ALA A 106 -14.03 0.70 -7.20
CA ALA A 106 -13.45 1.55 -8.24
C ALA A 106 -14.51 2.14 -9.20
N ASP A 107 -15.52 1.38 -9.54
CA ASP A 107 -16.63 1.80 -10.40
C ASP A 107 -17.57 2.82 -9.73
N LYS A 108 -17.58 2.87 -8.40
CA LYS A 108 -18.38 3.80 -7.60
C LYS A 108 -17.74 5.18 -7.47
N ILE A 109 -16.42 5.27 -7.68
CA ILE A 109 -15.68 6.52 -7.57
C ILE A 109 -15.74 7.24 -8.91
N LYS A 110 -16.44 8.36 -8.97
CA LYS A 110 -16.54 9.19 -10.18
C LYS A 110 -15.74 10.48 -9.97
N PRO A 111 -14.93 10.89 -10.95
CA PRO A 111 -14.30 12.20 -10.92
C PRO A 111 -15.35 13.31 -10.87
N ILE A 112 -15.16 14.29 -10.00
CA ILE A 112 -15.98 15.49 -9.95
C ILE A 112 -15.34 16.52 -10.90
N ALA A 113 -16.12 17.11 -11.79
CA ALA A 113 -15.62 18.17 -12.67
C ALA A 113 -15.06 19.33 -11.83
N LEU A 114 -13.92 19.90 -12.25
CA LEU A 114 -13.21 20.93 -11.49
C LEU A 114 -14.09 22.15 -11.18
N THR A 115 -14.96 22.56 -12.10
CA THR A 115 -15.91 23.65 -11.90
C THR A 115 -16.92 23.36 -10.78
N ILE A 116 -17.45 22.13 -10.73
CA ILE A 116 -18.37 21.69 -9.68
C ILE A 116 -17.63 21.61 -8.33
N PHE A 117 -16.44 21.02 -8.33
CA PHE A 117 -15.63 20.92 -7.14
C PHE A 117 -15.25 22.31 -6.57
N GLY A 118 -14.90 23.26 -7.43
CA GLY A 118 -14.65 24.66 -7.05
C GLY A 118 -15.87 25.33 -6.42
N SER A 119 -17.07 25.08 -6.95
CA SER A 119 -18.32 25.59 -6.37
C SER A 119 -18.61 24.98 -4.99
N MET A 120 -18.43 23.68 -4.84
CA MET A 120 -18.60 22.99 -3.55
C MET A 120 -17.61 23.51 -2.49
N TYR A 121 -16.38 23.83 -2.92
CA TYR A 121 -15.38 24.42 -2.04
C TYR A 121 -15.77 25.84 -1.61
N SER A 122 -16.19 26.68 -2.55
CA SER A 122 -16.60 28.07 -2.31
C SER A 122 -17.86 28.20 -1.48
N SER A 123 -18.80 27.24 -1.61
CA SER A 123 -20.05 27.22 -0.83
C SER A 123 -19.86 26.72 0.60
N GLY A 124 -18.68 26.20 0.95
CA GLY A 124 -18.43 25.57 2.26
C GLY A 124 -19.00 24.17 2.41
N GLU A 125 -19.53 23.57 1.36
CA GLU A 125 -20.10 22.20 1.39
C GLU A 125 -19.05 21.16 1.80
N LEU A 126 -17.77 21.38 1.40
CA LEU A 126 -16.65 20.53 1.75
C LEU A 126 -16.02 20.86 3.11
N SER A 127 -16.50 21.90 3.78
CA SER A 127 -15.98 22.26 5.11
C SER A 127 -16.40 21.22 6.16
N PRO A 128 -15.52 20.90 7.13
CA PRO A 128 -15.86 20.00 8.22
C PRO A 128 -17.09 20.53 8.98
N LYS A 129 -18.13 19.72 9.07
CA LYS A 129 -19.27 20.02 9.95
C LYS A 129 -18.83 19.69 11.39
N ILE A 130 -18.35 20.67 12.10
CA ILE A 130 -18.01 20.57 13.52
C ILE A 130 -19.31 20.78 14.28
N ASN A 131 -19.90 19.71 14.81
CA ASN A 131 -21.02 19.76 15.74
C ASN A 131 -20.50 19.72 17.17
#